data_7a73d2db466517f3f1eab499629720bd
#
_entry.id   7a73d2db466517f3f1eab499629720bd
#
_cell.length_a   1.000
_cell.length_b   1.000
_cell.length_c   1.000
_cell.angle_alpha   90.00
_cell.angle_beta   90.00
_cell.angle_gamma   90.00
#
_symmetry.space_group_name_H-M   'P 1'
#
loop_
_entity.id
_entity.type
_entity.pdbx_description
1 polymer ?
#
loop_
_entity_poly.entity_id
_entity_poly.type
_entity_poly.pdbx_seq_one_letter_code
_entity_poly.pdbx_strand_id
1 'polypeptide(L)'
;MKRVFDDYDYERIYDKQLDLSTGELLEEVVRPQRGVAYTTATIKSGNQFEVEIYPSFRHQIPDMIRRHKEKKRESRECQKNLNDRHAKKKLFRLIHENFYPGDYWCTFTFADDPKDLETAEKLCKNFFRRINRVRKKKGLENAKYVYIIEESERLHLHLVMDNGLSKQEVESKWGLGFSHIQTLNYYKDENFIGICEYMMKEKKDIRLKGKKRWGSSKGNLVLPKPSKNRTKLSKKKVMDMVLNQDSIGERLEREYPNYNFKEVEIRYNDWNGLFYIYARMQSKKWNRAFKRP
;
A
#
# COMPACT_ATOMS: atom_id res chain seq x y z
N MET A 1 4.85 34.85 -13.17
CA MET A 1 5.30 33.51 -13.61
C MET A 1 4.78 32.44 -12.63
N LYS A 2 3.96 31.51 -13.10
CA LYS A 2 3.39 30.45 -12.24
C LYS A 2 4.49 29.42 -11.95
N ARG A 3 4.83 29.20 -10.67
CA ARG A 3 5.82 28.17 -10.28
C ARG A 3 5.18 26.80 -10.39
N VAL A 4 5.70 25.96 -11.26
CA VAL A 4 5.22 24.59 -11.43
C VAL A 4 6.21 23.65 -10.73
N PHE A 5 5.68 22.72 -9.92
CA PHE A 5 6.45 21.64 -9.32
C PHE A 5 6.14 20.38 -10.10
N ASP A 6 7.16 19.70 -10.60
CA ASP A 6 6.98 18.40 -11.22
C ASP A 6 6.70 17.35 -10.13
N ASP A 7 5.58 16.65 -10.28
CA ASP A 7 5.34 15.40 -9.58
C ASP A 7 6.11 14.31 -10.34
N TYR A 8 7.26 13.93 -9.83
CA TYR A 8 8.02 12.80 -10.34
C TYR A 8 7.86 11.59 -9.41
N ASP A 9 8.06 10.41 -9.95
CA ASP A 9 8.04 9.18 -9.16
C ASP A 9 9.31 9.09 -8.32
N TYR A 10 9.28 9.67 -7.11
CA TYR A 10 10.42 9.72 -6.21
C TYR A 10 10.80 8.34 -5.66
N GLU A 11 9.87 7.41 -5.53
CA GLU A 11 10.17 6.05 -5.09
C GLU A 11 11.08 5.32 -6.07
N ARG A 12 11.05 5.72 -7.32
CA ARG A 12 11.87 5.20 -8.40
C ARG A 12 13.33 5.64 -8.31
N ILE A 13 13.57 6.81 -7.75
CA ILE A 13 14.88 7.44 -7.65
C ILE A 13 15.56 7.08 -6.32
N TYR A 14 14.75 6.83 -5.27
CA TYR A 14 15.20 6.48 -3.93
C TYR A 14 15.05 4.97 -3.72
N ASP A 15 15.92 4.18 -4.31
CA ASP A 15 15.92 2.71 -4.22
C ASP A 15 16.79 2.17 -3.09
N LYS A 16 17.74 2.97 -2.58
CA LYS A 16 18.63 2.58 -1.48
C LYS A 16 18.05 2.97 -0.13
N GLN A 17 17.92 1.99 0.75
CA GLN A 17 17.60 2.22 2.15
C GLN A 17 18.85 2.71 2.88
N LEU A 18 18.69 3.72 3.73
CA LEU A 18 19.76 4.19 4.58
C LEU A 18 19.98 3.18 5.70
N ASP A 19 21.17 2.60 5.78
CA ASP A 19 21.55 1.76 6.91
C ASP A 19 21.96 2.66 8.08
N LEU A 20 21.18 2.58 9.14
CA LEU A 20 21.30 3.42 10.34
C LEU A 20 22.46 3.00 11.26
N SER A 21 23.01 1.80 11.05
CA SER A 21 24.09 1.27 11.89
C SER A 21 25.47 1.92 11.61
N THR A 22 25.62 2.62 10.48
CA THR A 22 26.87 3.25 10.06
C THR A 22 26.80 4.77 10.19
N GLY A 23 26.96 5.29 11.42
CA GLY A 23 26.89 6.73 11.73
C GLY A 23 27.89 7.64 10.99
N GLU A 24 28.98 7.08 10.46
CA GLU A 24 30.04 7.86 9.77
C GLU A 24 29.62 8.41 8.38
N LEU A 25 28.64 7.79 7.73
CA LEU A 25 28.21 8.16 6.37
C LEU A 25 27.26 9.36 6.31
N LEU A 26 26.63 9.74 7.41
CA LEU A 26 25.57 10.77 7.41
C LEU A 26 26.10 12.17 7.18
N GLU A 27 27.26 12.52 7.72
CA GLU A 27 27.82 13.87 7.58
C GLU A 27 28.34 14.14 6.16
N GLU A 28 28.87 13.13 5.47
CA GLU A 28 29.34 13.25 4.09
C GLU A 28 28.20 13.32 3.06
N VAL A 29 27.05 12.71 3.35
CA VAL A 29 25.93 12.62 2.43
C VAL A 29 25.06 13.87 2.47
N VAL A 30 25.05 14.61 3.57
CA VAL A 30 24.23 15.82 3.76
C VAL A 30 24.83 17.03 3.05
N ARG A 31 24.59 17.16 1.74
CA ARG A 31 25.04 18.34 0.97
C ARG A 31 23.99 19.45 0.95
N PRO A 32 24.36 20.73 1.17
CA PRO A 32 23.44 21.85 1.02
C PRO A 32 23.12 22.10 -0.45
N GLN A 33 21.89 21.81 -0.87
CA GLN A 33 21.43 22.11 -2.23
C GLN A 33 20.47 23.29 -2.24
N ARG A 34 20.71 24.24 -3.16
CA ARG A 34 19.84 25.40 -3.38
C ARG A 34 18.64 25.01 -4.25
N GLY A 35 17.47 25.62 -3.99
CA GLY A 35 16.26 25.45 -4.84
C GLY A 35 15.43 24.19 -4.57
N VAL A 36 15.76 23.37 -3.55
CA VAL A 36 15.00 22.19 -3.16
C VAL A 36 14.04 22.56 -2.04
N ALA A 37 12.78 22.13 -2.19
CA ALA A 37 11.77 22.12 -1.13
C ALA A 37 11.36 20.66 -0.87
N TYR A 38 10.86 20.40 0.34
CA TYR A 38 10.28 19.10 0.63
C TYR A 38 8.75 19.14 0.56
N THR A 39 8.17 18.19 -0.12
CA THR A 39 6.73 17.95 -0.14
C THR A 39 6.41 16.88 0.88
N THR A 40 5.40 17.13 1.71
CA THR A 40 4.83 16.15 2.61
C THR A 40 3.51 15.68 2.02
N ALA A 41 3.39 14.40 1.72
CA ALA A 41 2.14 13.77 1.30
C ALA A 41 1.62 12.91 2.45
N THR A 42 0.38 13.13 2.84
CA THR A 42 -0.29 12.35 3.90
C THR A 42 -1.44 11.57 3.34
N ILE A 43 -1.58 10.32 3.76
CA ILE A 43 -2.65 9.43 3.31
C ILE A 43 -3.29 8.80 4.55
N LYS A 44 -4.60 8.97 4.67
CA LYS A 44 -5.38 8.34 5.72
C LYS A 44 -6.15 7.16 5.13
N SER A 45 -6.00 5.99 5.76
CA SER A 45 -6.68 4.75 5.37
C SER A 45 -7.28 4.11 6.62
N GLY A 46 -8.57 4.32 6.85
CA GLY A 46 -9.20 3.94 8.10
C GLY A 46 -8.51 4.60 9.31
N ASN A 47 -7.90 3.79 10.18
CA ASN A 47 -7.13 4.26 11.33
C ASN A 47 -5.61 4.39 11.07
N GLN A 48 -5.16 4.00 9.90
CA GLN A 48 -3.76 4.15 9.49
C GLN A 48 -3.52 5.54 8.88
N PHE A 49 -2.35 6.07 9.12
CA PHE A 49 -1.92 7.36 8.60
C PHE A 49 -0.48 7.25 8.10
N GLU A 50 -0.30 7.44 6.81
CA GLU A 50 1.00 7.41 6.17
C GLU A 50 1.48 8.84 5.92
N VAL A 51 2.77 9.07 6.13
CA VAL A 51 3.45 10.33 5.85
C VAL A 51 4.62 10.04 4.92
N GLU A 52 4.59 10.61 3.73
CA GLU A 52 5.67 10.55 2.75
C GLU A 52 6.28 11.93 2.61
N ILE A 53 7.59 12.04 2.86
CA ILE A 53 8.34 13.30 2.77
C ILE A 53 9.40 13.11 1.69
N TYR A 54 9.32 13.89 0.63
CA TYR A 54 10.21 13.76 -0.52
C TYR A 54 10.59 15.12 -1.09
N PRO A 55 11.80 15.24 -1.71
CA PRO A 55 12.24 16.49 -2.28
C PRO A 55 11.42 16.83 -3.54
N SER A 56 11.12 18.09 -3.68
CA SER A 56 10.51 18.66 -4.88
C SER A 56 11.37 19.81 -5.40
N PHE A 57 11.60 19.82 -6.69
CA PHE A 57 12.45 20.80 -7.33
C PHE A 57 11.61 21.94 -7.91
N ARG A 58 12.12 23.17 -7.76
CA ARG A 58 11.53 24.33 -8.44
C ARG A 58 12.10 24.40 -9.84
N HIS A 59 11.31 24.11 -10.83
CA HIS A 59 11.67 24.34 -12.22
C HIS A 59 11.01 25.59 -12.77
N GLN A 60 11.81 26.44 -13.43
CA GLN A 60 11.31 27.30 -14.46
C GLN A 60 11.34 26.47 -15.74
N ILE A 61 10.20 25.94 -16.18
CA ILE A 61 10.13 25.21 -17.43
C ILE A 61 9.88 26.23 -18.53
N PRO A 62 10.82 26.46 -19.46
CA PRO A 62 10.50 27.02 -20.75
C PRO A 62 9.55 26.05 -21.45
N ASP A 63 8.49 26.53 -22.10
CA ASP A 63 7.46 25.70 -22.75
C ASP A 63 8.00 24.72 -23.81
N MET A 64 9.26 24.87 -24.22
CA MET A 64 9.94 24.02 -25.20
C MET A 64 10.47 22.68 -24.68
N ILE A 65 10.65 22.48 -23.38
CA ILE A 65 11.27 21.26 -22.81
C ILE A 65 10.25 20.10 -22.64
N ARG A 66 8.96 20.35 -22.86
CA ARG A 66 7.92 19.33 -22.75
C ARG A 66 8.02 18.16 -23.76
N ARG A 67 8.85 18.25 -24.81
CA ARG A 67 8.74 17.37 -25.99
C ARG A 67 9.58 16.10 -25.99
N HIS A 68 10.65 15.98 -25.21
CA HIS A 68 11.51 14.78 -25.25
C HIS A 68 12.02 14.36 -23.87
N LYS A 69 11.17 13.80 -23.03
CA LYS A 69 11.65 12.83 -22.03
C LYS A 69 11.76 11.47 -22.75
N GLU A 70 12.91 11.15 -23.29
CA GLU A 70 13.25 9.76 -23.58
C GLU A 70 13.10 8.98 -22.28
N LYS A 71 12.12 8.05 -22.27
CA LYS A 71 11.98 7.10 -21.18
C LYS A 71 13.23 6.23 -21.15
N LYS A 72 14.21 6.55 -20.31
CA LYS A 72 15.27 5.61 -19.97
C LYS A 72 14.62 4.28 -19.61
N ARG A 73 14.90 3.22 -20.39
CA ARG A 73 14.46 1.87 -20.06
C ARG A 73 15.18 1.45 -18.80
N GLU A 74 14.48 1.40 -17.69
CA GLU A 74 15.01 0.87 -16.45
C GLU A 74 15.29 -0.62 -16.57
N SER A 75 16.19 -1.10 -15.70
CA SER A 75 16.42 -2.52 -15.57
C SER A 75 15.08 -3.19 -15.18
N ARG A 76 14.81 -4.35 -15.76
CA ARG A 76 13.56 -5.09 -15.52
C ARG A 76 13.35 -5.42 -14.02
N GLU A 77 14.42 -5.57 -13.29
CA GLU A 77 14.41 -5.87 -11.85
C GLU A 77 14.01 -4.66 -11.02
N CYS A 78 14.60 -3.50 -11.26
CA CYS A 78 14.23 -2.25 -10.60
C CYS A 78 12.75 -1.92 -10.81
N GLN A 79 12.24 -2.08 -12.04
CA GLN A 79 10.83 -1.87 -12.35
C GLN A 79 9.91 -2.88 -11.64
N LYS A 80 10.35 -4.14 -11.50
CA LYS A 80 9.58 -5.17 -10.76
C LYS A 80 9.48 -4.78 -9.29
N ASN A 81 10.60 -4.44 -8.66
CA ASN A 81 10.65 -4.07 -7.24
C ASN A 81 9.79 -2.83 -6.94
N LEU A 82 9.82 -1.83 -7.82
CA LEU A 82 8.97 -0.65 -7.73
C LEU A 82 7.48 -1.00 -7.83
N ASN A 83 7.10 -1.81 -8.81
CA ASN A 83 5.72 -2.23 -9.00
C ASN A 83 5.20 -3.04 -7.79
N ASP A 84 6.05 -3.85 -7.18
CA ASP A 84 5.69 -4.63 -5.99
C ASP A 84 5.52 -3.75 -4.75
N ARG A 85 6.38 -2.73 -4.56
CA ARG A 85 6.20 -1.73 -3.50
C ARG A 85 4.89 -0.95 -3.66
N HIS A 86 4.59 -0.48 -4.87
CA HIS A 86 3.33 0.21 -5.16
C HIS A 86 2.12 -0.70 -4.96
N ALA A 87 2.21 -1.97 -5.37
CA ALA A 87 1.15 -2.94 -5.18
C ALA A 87 0.90 -3.21 -3.69
N LYS A 88 1.98 -3.32 -2.87
CA LYS A 88 1.90 -3.48 -1.42
C LYS A 88 1.23 -2.29 -0.74
N LYS A 89 1.68 -1.06 -1.01
CA LYS A 89 1.08 0.16 -0.46
C LYS A 89 -0.40 0.30 -0.85
N LYS A 90 -0.71 0.02 -2.11
CA LYS A 90 -2.10 0.09 -2.60
C LYS A 90 -2.99 -0.94 -1.94
N LEU A 91 -2.53 -2.18 -1.78
CA LEU A 91 -3.24 -3.24 -1.06
C LEU A 91 -3.51 -2.84 0.39
N PHE A 92 -2.48 -2.37 1.09
CA PHE A 92 -2.56 -1.88 2.46
C PHE A 92 -3.65 -0.80 2.62
N ARG A 93 -3.61 0.23 1.76
CA ARG A 93 -4.59 1.32 1.76
C ARG A 93 -6.00 0.84 1.48
N LEU A 94 -6.16 -0.07 0.51
CA LEU A 94 -7.48 -0.63 0.17
C LEU A 94 -8.06 -1.46 1.31
N ILE A 95 -7.25 -2.30 1.95
CA ILE A 95 -7.73 -3.16 3.04
C ILE A 95 -8.13 -2.30 4.25
N HIS A 96 -7.29 -1.38 4.69
CA HIS A 96 -7.58 -0.57 5.88
C HIS A 96 -8.72 0.45 5.68
N GLU A 97 -8.99 0.88 4.45
CA GLU A 97 -10.08 1.81 4.15
C GLU A 97 -11.44 1.14 3.99
N ASN A 98 -11.48 -0.10 3.49
CA ASN A 98 -12.74 -0.70 3.04
C ASN A 98 -13.24 -1.85 3.91
N PHE A 99 -12.38 -2.43 4.77
CA PHE A 99 -12.74 -3.58 5.58
C PHE A 99 -12.63 -3.28 7.07
N TYR A 100 -13.47 -3.96 7.85
CA TYR A 100 -13.67 -3.71 9.26
C TYR A 100 -13.63 -5.02 10.06
N PRO A 101 -13.44 -4.98 11.38
CA PRO A 101 -13.70 -6.13 12.23
C PRO A 101 -15.12 -6.65 12.01
N GLY A 102 -15.24 -7.95 11.87
CA GLY A 102 -16.49 -8.61 11.52
C GLY A 102 -16.59 -9.01 10.04
N ASP A 103 -15.83 -8.40 9.15
CA ASP A 103 -15.67 -8.85 7.77
C ASP A 103 -14.96 -10.22 7.73
N TYR A 104 -14.70 -10.77 6.57
CA TYR A 104 -14.19 -12.12 6.43
C TYR A 104 -12.79 -12.19 5.85
N TRP A 105 -11.96 -13.06 6.45
CA TRP A 105 -10.77 -13.62 5.85
C TRP A 105 -11.06 -15.05 5.45
N CYS A 106 -10.98 -15.35 4.17
CA CYS A 106 -11.34 -16.65 3.62
C CYS A 106 -10.14 -17.31 2.95
N THR A 107 -10.03 -18.61 3.14
CA THR A 107 -9.14 -19.49 2.38
C THR A 107 -10.00 -20.54 1.68
N PHE A 108 -9.90 -20.60 0.35
CA PHE A 108 -10.60 -21.55 -0.48
C PHE A 108 -9.61 -22.42 -1.23
N THR A 109 -9.75 -23.73 -1.11
CA THR A 109 -8.90 -24.73 -1.79
C THR A 109 -9.72 -25.38 -2.90
N PHE A 110 -9.10 -25.64 -4.03
CA PHE A 110 -9.73 -26.40 -5.10
C PHE A 110 -9.63 -27.91 -4.80
N ALA A 111 -10.73 -28.67 -4.95
CA ALA A 111 -10.73 -30.12 -4.84
C ALA A 111 -9.94 -30.73 -6.00
N ASP A 112 -10.25 -30.26 -7.23
CA ASP A 112 -9.49 -30.56 -8.44
C ASP A 112 -8.66 -29.32 -8.79
N ASP A 113 -7.33 -29.48 -8.77
CA ASP A 113 -6.44 -28.36 -9.07
C ASP A 113 -6.66 -27.86 -10.49
N PRO A 114 -6.91 -26.55 -10.67
CA PRO A 114 -6.96 -25.94 -11.99
C PRO A 114 -5.63 -26.17 -12.73
N LYS A 115 -5.70 -26.51 -14.01
CA LYS A 115 -4.51 -26.77 -14.83
C LYS A 115 -3.53 -25.60 -14.96
N ASP A 116 -4.02 -24.38 -14.73
CA ASP A 116 -3.25 -23.13 -14.80
C ASP A 116 -3.91 -22.01 -14.01
N LEU A 117 -3.14 -20.94 -13.76
CA LEU A 117 -3.58 -19.76 -13.04
C LEU A 117 -4.75 -19.05 -13.75
N GLU A 118 -4.80 -19.08 -15.08
CA GLU A 118 -5.88 -18.42 -15.83
C GLU A 118 -7.22 -19.13 -15.60
N THR A 119 -7.21 -20.43 -15.57
CA THR A 119 -8.39 -21.26 -15.23
C THR A 119 -8.82 -20.98 -13.78
N ALA A 120 -7.88 -20.95 -12.83
CA ALA A 120 -8.16 -20.57 -11.45
C ALA A 120 -8.81 -19.19 -11.35
N GLU A 121 -8.28 -18.18 -12.06
CA GLU A 121 -8.87 -16.85 -12.10
C GLU A 121 -10.30 -16.85 -12.67
N LYS A 122 -10.59 -17.64 -13.70
CA LYS A 122 -11.95 -17.77 -14.25
C LYS A 122 -12.92 -18.37 -13.24
N LEU A 123 -12.49 -19.40 -12.52
CA LEU A 123 -13.29 -20.04 -11.47
C LEU A 123 -13.58 -19.07 -10.32
N CYS A 124 -12.58 -18.31 -9.86
CA CYS A 124 -12.75 -17.28 -8.85
C CYS A 124 -13.71 -16.18 -9.32
N LYS A 125 -13.60 -15.69 -10.56
CA LYS A 125 -14.53 -14.71 -11.13
C LYS A 125 -15.97 -15.22 -11.19
N ASN A 126 -16.15 -16.51 -11.48
CA ASN A 126 -17.47 -17.16 -11.47
C ASN A 126 -18.02 -17.25 -10.05
N PHE A 127 -17.18 -17.56 -9.06
CA PHE A 127 -17.56 -17.52 -7.64
C PHE A 127 -18.05 -16.12 -7.24
N PHE A 128 -17.31 -15.06 -7.54
CA PHE A 128 -17.76 -13.69 -7.23
C PHE A 128 -19.06 -13.30 -7.94
N ARG A 129 -19.29 -13.79 -9.16
CA ARG A 129 -20.56 -13.60 -9.85
C ARG A 129 -21.72 -14.29 -9.13
N ARG A 130 -21.50 -15.52 -8.60
CA ARG A 130 -22.50 -16.23 -7.81
C ARG A 130 -22.83 -15.47 -6.52
N ILE A 131 -21.81 -14.99 -5.79
CA ILE A 131 -21.97 -14.15 -4.60
C ILE A 131 -22.80 -12.90 -4.93
N ASN A 132 -22.47 -12.17 -5.96
CA ASN A 132 -23.18 -10.93 -6.33
C ASN A 132 -24.62 -11.20 -6.77
N ARG A 133 -24.91 -12.35 -7.40
CA ARG A 133 -26.31 -12.75 -7.71
C ARG A 133 -27.13 -12.95 -6.45
N VAL A 134 -26.58 -13.59 -5.41
CA VAL A 134 -27.28 -13.78 -4.13
C VAL A 134 -27.51 -12.43 -3.46
N ARG A 135 -26.48 -11.58 -3.41
CA ARG A 135 -26.59 -10.23 -2.84
C ARG A 135 -27.66 -9.41 -3.53
N LYS A 136 -27.69 -9.41 -4.85
CA LYS A 136 -28.72 -8.70 -5.64
C LYS A 136 -30.14 -9.19 -5.32
N LYS A 137 -30.35 -10.51 -5.14
CA LYS A 137 -31.65 -11.07 -4.73
C LYS A 137 -32.07 -10.60 -3.34
N LYS A 138 -31.12 -10.24 -2.48
CA LYS A 138 -31.36 -9.71 -1.13
C LYS A 138 -31.41 -8.17 -1.09
N GLY A 139 -31.35 -7.49 -2.22
CA GLY A 139 -31.31 -6.02 -2.28
C GLY A 139 -30.00 -5.41 -1.79
N LEU A 140 -28.93 -6.22 -1.69
CA LEU A 140 -27.60 -5.75 -1.24
C LEU A 140 -26.74 -5.31 -2.42
N GLU A 141 -25.84 -4.37 -2.16
CA GLU A 141 -24.79 -3.97 -3.12
C GLU A 141 -23.84 -5.13 -3.44
N ASN A 142 -23.09 -5.00 -4.53
CA ASN A 142 -22.04 -5.97 -4.89
C ASN A 142 -21.01 -6.10 -3.77
N ALA A 143 -20.51 -7.31 -3.58
CA ALA A 143 -19.49 -7.60 -2.56
C ALA A 143 -18.22 -6.76 -2.77
N LYS A 144 -17.70 -6.22 -1.67
CA LYS A 144 -16.35 -5.67 -1.60
C LYS A 144 -15.39 -6.82 -1.32
N TYR A 145 -14.34 -6.94 -2.12
CA TYR A 145 -13.32 -7.97 -1.89
C TYR A 145 -11.97 -7.62 -2.49
N VAL A 146 -10.93 -8.18 -1.88
CA VAL A 146 -9.55 -8.21 -2.39
C VAL A 146 -9.04 -9.62 -2.25
N TYR A 147 -8.36 -10.16 -3.26
CA TYR A 147 -7.93 -11.55 -3.28
C TYR A 147 -6.56 -11.74 -3.92
N ILE A 148 -5.92 -12.84 -3.54
CA ILE A 148 -4.76 -13.42 -4.23
C ILE A 148 -5.05 -14.89 -4.53
N ILE A 149 -4.41 -15.42 -5.56
CA ILE A 149 -4.29 -16.84 -5.81
C ILE A 149 -2.83 -17.19 -5.58
N GLU A 150 -2.58 -18.16 -4.71
CA GLU A 150 -1.24 -18.64 -4.39
C GLU A 150 -1.16 -20.15 -4.60
N GLU A 151 0.06 -20.66 -4.78
CA GLU A 151 0.37 -22.06 -4.86
C GLU A 151 1.26 -22.44 -3.68
N SER A 152 0.85 -23.49 -2.94
CA SER A 152 1.70 -24.18 -1.99
C SER A 152 1.83 -25.63 -2.45
N GLU A 153 1.09 -26.56 -1.90
CA GLU A 153 0.91 -27.92 -2.45
C GLU A 153 -0.20 -27.93 -3.52
N ARG A 154 -1.16 -27.03 -3.41
CA ARG A 154 -2.29 -26.81 -4.32
C ARG A 154 -2.54 -25.33 -4.51
N LEU A 155 -3.33 -24.99 -5.52
CA LEU A 155 -3.81 -23.62 -5.70
C LEU A 155 -4.84 -23.25 -4.63
N HIS A 156 -4.62 -22.10 -4.00
CA HIS A 156 -5.49 -21.53 -2.97
C HIS A 156 -5.92 -20.12 -3.35
N LEU A 157 -7.18 -19.80 -3.07
CA LEU A 157 -7.70 -18.45 -3.12
C LEU A 157 -7.73 -17.88 -1.70
N HIS A 158 -6.95 -16.87 -1.41
CA HIS A 158 -7.07 -16.06 -0.20
C HIS A 158 -7.85 -14.79 -0.50
N LEU A 159 -8.81 -14.49 0.35
CA LEU A 159 -9.82 -13.46 0.10
C LEU A 159 -10.12 -12.68 1.37
N VAL A 160 -10.04 -11.36 1.31
CA VAL A 160 -10.69 -10.44 2.25
C VAL A 160 -12.00 -10.00 1.63
N MET A 161 -13.11 -10.16 2.34
CA MET A 161 -14.45 -9.85 1.83
C MET A 161 -15.34 -9.24 2.92
N ASP A 162 -16.24 -8.33 2.52
CA ASP A 162 -17.26 -7.78 3.41
C ASP A 162 -18.29 -8.83 3.84
N ASN A 163 -18.85 -8.68 5.03
CA ASN A 163 -19.76 -9.62 5.68
C ASN A 163 -21.24 -9.48 5.29
N GLY A 164 -21.55 -8.97 4.11
CA GLY A 164 -22.93 -8.77 3.65
C GLY A 164 -23.73 -10.06 3.40
N LEU A 165 -23.07 -11.23 3.37
CA LEU A 165 -23.68 -12.55 3.41
C LEU A 165 -23.17 -13.32 4.62
N SER A 166 -23.94 -14.28 5.14
CA SER A 166 -23.46 -15.18 6.20
C SER A 166 -22.34 -16.09 5.69
N LYS A 167 -21.52 -16.62 6.61
CA LYS A 167 -20.44 -17.55 6.26
C LYS A 167 -20.96 -18.76 5.48
N GLN A 168 -22.08 -19.33 5.93
CA GLN A 168 -22.70 -20.50 5.28
C GLN A 168 -23.15 -20.15 3.84
N GLU A 169 -23.67 -18.96 3.60
CA GLU A 169 -24.06 -18.53 2.25
C GLU A 169 -22.83 -18.38 1.35
N VAL A 170 -21.75 -17.77 1.85
CA VAL A 170 -20.49 -17.64 1.10
C VAL A 170 -19.92 -19.03 0.77
N GLU A 171 -19.84 -19.91 1.76
CA GLU A 171 -19.35 -21.27 1.63
C GLU A 171 -20.16 -22.09 0.61
N SER A 172 -21.50 -22.01 0.69
CA SER A 172 -22.40 -22.70 -0.26
C SER A 172 -22.20 -22.27 -1.73
N LYS A 173 -21.58 -21.09 -1.96
CA LYS A 173 -21.31 -20.57 -3.32
C LYS A 173 -19.93 -20.94 -3.82
N TRP A 174 -19.02 -21.41 -2.95
CA TRP A 174 -17.72 -21.89 -3.42
C TRP A 174 -17.88 -23.12 -4.30
N GLY A 175 -18.30 -24.24 -3.74
CA GLY A 175 -18.65 -25.48 -4.47
C GLY A 175 -17.53 -26.08 -5.32
N LEU A 176 -16.28 -25.67 -5.11
CA LEU A 176 -15.11 -26.11 -5.87
C LEU A 176 -14.08 -26.84 -4.98
N GLY A 177 -14.41 -27.05 -3.71
CA GLY A 177 -13.55 -27.72 -2.75
C GLY A 177 -13.75 -27.18 -1.34
N PHE A 178 -12.68 -27.23 -0.54
CA PHE A 178 -12.73 -26.83 0.86
C PHE A 178 -12.76 -25.31 1.04
N SER A 179 -13.49 -24.86 2.07
CA SER A 179 -13.58 -23.48 2.45
C SER A 179 -13.31 -23.30 3.94
N HIS A 180 -12.53 -22.28 4.28
CA HIS A 180 -12.29 -21.86 5.65
C HIS A 180 -12.51 -20.35 5.76
N ILE A 181 -13.53 -19.96 6.53
CA ILE A 181 -13.96 -18.57 6.66
C ILE A 181 -13.81 -18.10 8.09
N GLN A 182 -12.88 -17.21 8.33
CA GLN A 182 -12.63 -16.56 9.61
C GLN A 182 -13.22 -15.16 9.63
N THR A 183 -13.66 -14.72 10.81
CA THR A 183 -14.05 -13.34 11.01
C THR A 183 -12.80 -12.49 11.18
N LEU A 184 -12.70 -11.41 10.41
CA LEU A 184 -11.64 -10.43 10.58
C LEU A 184 -11.72 -9.78 11.95
N ASN A 185 -10.61 -9.77 12.64
CA ASN A 185 -10.44 -9.03 13.88
C ASN A 185 -9.14 -8.24 13.80
N TYR A 186 -9.08 -7.12 14.49
CA TYR A 186 -7.83 -6.41 14.65
C TYR A 186 -6.90 -7.20 15.57
N TYR A 187 -5.74 -7.52 15.07
CA TYR A 187 -4.74 -8.21 15.87
C TYR A 187 -3.88 -7.17 16.60
N LYS A 188 -4.05 -7.09 17.92
CA LYS A 188 -3.35 -6.12 18.80
C LYS A 188 -3.41 -4.68 18.21
N ASP A 189 -2.27 -4.02 18.13
CA ASP A 189 -2.13 -2.66 17.59
C ASP A 189 -1.81 -2.65 16.09
N GLU A 190 -1.69 -3.82 15.45
CA GLU A 190 -1.26 -3.94 14.04
C GLU A 190 -2.41 -3.97 13.04
N ASN A 191 -3.66 -4.06 13.50
CA ASN A 191 -4.86 -4.10 12.65
C ASN A 191 -4.80 -5.24 11.61
N PHE A 192 -4.86 -4.92 10.31
CA PHE A 192 -4.81 -5.87 9.20
C PHE A 192 -3.42 -5.98 8.54
N ILE A 193 -2.36 -5.49 9.18
CA ILE A 193 -1.01 -5.47 8.60
C ILE A 193 -0.55 -6.88 8.26
N GLY A 194 -0.70 -7.81 9.21
CA GLY A 194 -0.31 -9.21 9.00
C GLY A 194 -1.00 -9.86 7.80
N ILE A 195 -2.27 -9.53 7.54
CA ILE A 195 -2.99 -10.00 6.34
C ILE A 195 -2.39 -9.40 5.07
N CYS A 196 -2.09 -8.10 5.08
CA CYS A 196 -1.47 -7.43 3.95
C CYS A 196 -0.08 -8.03 3.64
N GLU A 197 0.71 -8.30 4.67
CA GLU A 197 2.03 -8.92 4.54
C GLU A 197 1.92 -10.37 4.04
N TYR A 198 0.97 -11.14 4.57
CA TYR A 198 0.70 -12.49 4.10
C TYR A 198 0.37 -12.51 2.61
N MET A 199 -0.55 -11.63 2.17
CA MET A 199 -0.94 -11.52 0.76
C MET A 199 0.19 -11.04 -0.17
N MET A 200 1.29 -10.50 0.39
CA MET A 200 2.40 -9.94 -0.38
C MET A 200 3.71 -10.72 -0.23
N LYS A 201 3.69 -11.92 0.37
CA LYS A 201 4.89 -12.78 0.47
C LYS A 201 5.40 -13.19 -0.91
N GLU A 202 6.68 -12.98 -1.17
CA GLU A 202 7.30 -13.25 -2.48
C GLU A 202 7.31 -14.72 -2.85
N LYS A 203 7.56 -15.62 -1.87
CA LYS A 203 7.61 -17.07 -2.08
C LYS A 203 6.31 -17.69 -2.61
N LYS A 204 5.21 -16.94 -2.56
CA LYS A 204 3.87 -17.37 -2.97
C LYS A 204 3.40 -16.71 -4.28
N ASP A 205 4.27 -15.95 -4.93
CA ASP A 205 3.96 -15.21 -6.15
C ASP A 205 4.12 -16.12 -7.38
N ILE A 206 3.01 -16.71 -7.83
CA ILE A 206 2.94 -17.59 -9.01
C ILE A 206 2.55 -16.86 -10.29
N ARG A 207 2.40 -15.56 -10.24
CA ARG A 207 1.90 -14.77 -11.38
C ARG A 207 2.85 -14.84 -12.59
N LEU A 208 2.26 -14.87 -13.76
CA LEU A 208 2.98 -14.68 -15.00
C LEU A 208 3.45 -13.23 -15.12
N LYS A 209 4.55 -13.02 -15.85
CA LYS A 209 5.11 -11.69 -16.12
C LYS A 209 4.04 -10.72 -16.63
N GLY A 210 3.95 -9.54 -16.01
CA GLY A 210 2.98 -8.49 -16.37
C GLY A 210 1.58 -8.66 -15.79
N LYS A 211 1.30 -9.75 -15.06
CA LYS A 211 0.03 -9.92 -14.35
C LYS A 211 0.04 -9.19 -13.00
N LYS A 212 -1.13 -8.78 -12.55
CA LYS A 212 -1.29 -8.14 -11.23
C LYS A 212 -1.10 -9.15 -10.11
N ARG A 213 -0.47 -8.73 -9.02
CA ARG A 213 -0.21 -9.58 -7.85
C ARG A 213 -1.47 -9.96 -7.06
N TRP A 214 -2.46 -9.10 -7.07
CA TRP A 214 -3.74 -9.30 -6.41
C TRP A 214 -4.89 -8.76 -7.27
N GLY A 215 -6.08 -9.27 -7.04
CA GLY A 215 -7.31 -8.83 -7.67
C GLY A 215 -8.26 -8.19 -6.67
N SER A 216 -9.24 -7.44 -7.15
CA SER A 216 -10.25 -6.80 -6.30
C SER A 216 -11.57 -6.60 -7.02
N SER A 217 -12.63 -6.39 -6.25
CA SER A 217 -13.90 -5.90 -6.78
C SER A 217 -13.72 -4.55 -7.48
N LYS A 218 -14.58 -4.26 -8.43
CA LYS A 218 -14.48 -3.05 -9.26
C LYS A 218 -15.59 -2.05 -8.90
N GLY A 219 -15.21 -0.79 -8.77
CA GLY A 219 -16.14 0.33 -8.65
C GLY A 219 -16.73 0.57 -7.26
N ASN A 220 -16.49 -0.32 -6.30
CA ASN A 220 -17.06 -0.23 -4.96
C ASN A 220 -16.01 -0.16 -3.82
N LEU A 221 -14.73 -0.13 -4.15
CA LEU A 221 -13.63 0.09 -3.20
C LEU A 221 -13.15 1.54 -3.27
N VAL A 222 -12.98 2.14 -2.11
CA VAL A 222 -12.40 3.48 -1.96
C VAL A 222 -10.88 3.34 -1.84
N LEU A 223 -10.14 4.01 -2.70
CA LEU A 223 -8.69 4.17 -2.57
C LEU A 223 -8.40 5.58 -2.06
N PRO A 224 -7.84 5.73 -0.86
CA PRO A 224 -7.50 7.03 -0.30
C PRO A 224 -6.53 7.81 -1.18
N LYS A 225 -6.79 9.10 -1.32
CA LYS A 225 -5.94 10.01 -2.11
C LYS A 225 -4.96 10.75 -1.19
N PRO A 226 -3.71 10.95 -1.62
CA PRO A 226 -2.75 11.72 -0.86
C PRO A 226 -3.13 13.21 -0.79
N SER A 227 -3.03 13.79 0.41
CA SER A 227 -3.05 15.22 0.62
C SER A 227 -1.62 15.74 0.65
N LYS A 228 -1.29 16.70 -0.21
CA LYS A 228 0.09 17.20 -0.38
C LYS A 228 0.26 18.60 0.20
N ASN A 229 1.31 18.79 1.00
CA ASN A 229 1.70 20.08 1.56
C ASN A 229 3.20 20.31 1.32
N ARG A 230 3.55 21.47 0.76
CA ARG A 230 4.93 21.83 0.40
C ARG A 230 5.59 22.78 1.39
N THR A 231 4.87 23.23 2.39
CA THR A 231 5.34 24.23 3.38
C THR A 231 5.43 23.69 4.79
N LYS A 232 4.91 22.48 5.05
CA LYS A 232 4.82 21.93 6.40
C LYS A 232 6.20 21.64 7.00
N LEU A 233 7.09 21.04 6.22
CA LEU A 233 8.44 20.70 6.65
C LEU A 233 9.48 21.45 5.80
N SER A 234 10.28 22.26 6.45
CA SER A 234 11.42 22.91 5.81
C SER A 234 12.54 21.91 5.57
N LYS A 235 13.42 22.22 4.61
CA LYS A 235 14.63 21.41 4.36
C LYS A 235 15.43 21.17 5.65
N LYS A 236 15.65 22.21 6.46
CA LYS A 236 16.38 22.10 7.73
C LYS A 236 15.72 21.09 8.68
N LYS A 237 14.37 21.12 8.82
CA LYS A 237 13.63 20.16 9.65
C LYS A 237 13.80 18.72 9.14
N VAL A 238 13.74 18.51 7.82
CA VAL A 238 13.92 17.17 7.24
C VAL A 238 15.34 16.66 7.46
N MET A 239 16.35 17.50 7.22
CA MET A 239 17.75 17.13 7.47
C MET A 239 18.00 16.81 8.95
N ASP A 240 17.43 17.61 9.85
CA ASP A 240 17.54 17.37 11.28
C ASP A 240 16.80 16.08 11.72
N MET A 241 15.70 15.71 11.06
CA MET A 241 15.03 14.41 11.26
C MET A 241 15.91 13.24 10.83
N VAL A 242 16.65 13.39 9.72
CA VAL A 242 17.57 12.33 9.23
C VAL A 242 18.79 12.18 10.12
N LEU A 243 19.37 13.28 10.59
CA LEU A 243 20.52 13.26 11.48
C LEU A 243 20.20 12.75 12.89
N ASN A 244 18.98 13.03 13.38
CA ASN A 244 18.53 12.67 14.73
C ASN A 244 17.37 11.65 14.64
N GLN A 245 17.65 10.48 14.11
CA GLN A 245 16.63 9.48 13.76
C GLN A 245 15.83 8.99 14.94
N ASP A 246 16.45 8.83 16.11
CA ASP A 246 15.77 8.42 17.33
C ASP A 246 14.63 9.36 17.74
N SER A 247 14.70 10.62 17.35
CA SER A 247 13.68 11.64 17.64
C SER A 247 12.60 11.77 16.54
N ILE A 248 12.69 11.01 15.44
CA ILE A 248 11.74 11.14 14.33
C ILE A 248 10.30 10.87 14.78
N GLY A 249 10.09 9.82 15.59
CA GLY A 249 8.78 9.45 16.12
C GLY A 249 8.13 10.60 16.87
N GLU A 250 8.84 11.16 17.84
CA GLU A 250 8.36 12.30 18.64
C GLU A 250 8.08 13.54 17.78
N ARG A 251 8.93 13.80 16.79
CA ARG A 251 8.74 14.92 15.87
C ARG A 251 7.51 14.75 15.00
N LEU A 252 7.28 13.55 14.47
CA LEU A 252 6.09 13.25 13.68
C LEU A 252 4.82 13.30 14.54
N GLU A 253 4.87 12.82 15.78
CA GLU A 253 3.74 12.93 16.71
C GLU A 253 3.43 14.40 17.09
N ARG A 254 4.44 15.24 17.17
CA ARG A 254 4.29 16.69 17.39
C ARG A 254 3.65 17.39 16.18
N GLU A 255 4.05 17.00 14.97
CA GLU A 255 3.47 17.54 13.72
C GLU A 255 2.07 16.96 13.41
N TYR A 256 1.77 15.76 13.93
CA TYR A 256 0.51 15.04 13.76
C TYR A 256 -0.03 14.53 15.11
N PRO A 257 -0.49 15.40 16.01
CA PRO A 257 -0.77 15.08 17.42
C PRO A 257 -1.91 14.07 17.61
N ASN A 258 -2.74 13.84 16.61
CA ASN A 258 -3.84 12.87 16.64
C ASN A 258 -3.40 11.43 16.33
N TYR A 259 -2.11 11.20 16.08
CA TYR A 259 -1.58 9.90 15.66
C TYR A 259 -0.40 9.50 16.52
N ASN A 260 -0.28 8.18 16.77
CA ASN A 260 0.91 7.57 17.38
C ASN A 260 1.84 7.09 16.27
N PHE A 261 3.11 7.31 16.44
CA PHE A 261 4.14 6.78 15.57
C PHE A 261 4.25 5.25 15.65
N LYS A 262 4.53 4.59 14.52
CA LYS A 262 4.70 3.14 14.44
C LYS A 262 6.04 2.75 13.83
N GLU A 263 6.34 3.25 12.65
CA GLU A 263 7.58 2.93 11.95
C GLU A 263 8.00 4.04 10.99
N VAL A 264 9.28 4.04 10.64
CA VAL A 264 9.82 4.93 9.62
C VAL A 264 10.83 4.17 8.75
N GLU A 265 10.83 4.50 7.48
CA GLU A 265 11.82 4.07 6.51
C GLU A 265 12.43 5.32 5.89
N ILE A 266 13.76 5.43 5.95
CA ILE A 266 14.52 6.51 5.33
C ILE A 266 15.31 5.94 4.17
N ARG A 267 15.20 6.60 3.03
CA ARG A 267 15.97 6.28 1.84
C ARG A 267 16.69 7.52 1.35
N TYR A 268 17.80 7.34 0.66
CA TYR A 268 18.53 8.45 0.08
C TYR A 268 18.91 8.17 -1.37
N ASN A 269 19.24 9.23 -2.08
CA ASN A 269 19.72 9.16 -3.43
C ASN A 269 21.19 9.65 -3.45
N ASP A 270 22.12 8.74 -3.76
CA ASP A 270 23.57 9.01 -3.79
C ASP A 270 23.93 10.14 -4.75
N TRP A 271 23.18 10.26 -5.84
CA TRP A 271 23.50 11.22 -6.89
C TRP A 271 23.18 12.67 -6.48
N ASN A 272 22.10 12.89 -5.74
CA ASN A 272 21.67 14.23 -5.35
C ASN A 272 21.77 14.50 -3.83
N GLY A 273 22.13 13.52 -3.03
CA GLY A 273 22.27 13.66 -1.57
C GLY A 273 20.97 14.06 -0.85
N LEU A 274 19.79 13.75 -1.42
CA LEU A 274 18.50 14.07 -0.85
C LEU A 274 17.83 12.82 -0.28
N PHE A 275 16.91 13.02 0.65
CA PHE A 275 16.26 11.96 1.39
C PHE A 275 14.78 11.82 1.02
N TYR A 276 14.30 10.60 1.10
CA TYR A 276 12.90 10.22 1.13
C TYR A 276 12.59 9.57 2.47
N ILE A 277 11.57 10.05 3.15
CA ILE A 277 11.13 9.50 4.43
C ILE A 277 9.70 8.99 4.25
N TYR A 278 9.48 7.74 4.59
CA TYR A 278 8.16 7.13 4.70
C TYR A 278 7.92 6.77 6.15
N ALA A 279 6.84 7.27 6.73
CA ALA A 279 6.47 6.94 8.09
C ALA A 279 5.02 6.44 8.13
N ARG A 280 4.78 5.48 9.00
CA ARG A 280 3.45 4.98 9.32
C ARG A 280 3.09 5.35 10.75
N MET A 281 1.88 5.85 10.89
CA MET A 281 1.30 6.27 12.16
C MET A 281 -0.10 5.70 12.31
N GLN A 282 -0.64 5.69 13.53
CA GLN A 282 -1.95 5.16 13.85
C GLN A 282 -2.77 6.18 14.64
N SER A 283 -4.05 6.32 14.34
CA SER A 283 -4.95 7.24 15.03
C SER A 283 -5.05 6.94 16.54
N LYS A 284 -4.86 7.95 17.39
CA LYS A 284 -5.06 7.87 18.85
C LYS A 284 -6.52 7.63 19.24
N LYS A 285 -7.47 8.12 18.43
CA LYS A 285 -8.91 7.95 18.65
C LYS A 285 -9.43 6.58 18.25
N TRP A 286 -8.52 5.69 17.86
CA TRP A 286 -8.93 4.40 17.42
C TRP A 286 -9.39 3.54 18.60
N ASN A 287 -10.66 3.11 18.56
CA ASN A 287 -11.22 2.16 19.50
C ASN A 287 -11.39 0.80 18.78
N ARG A 288 -11.07 -0.31 19.46
CA ARG A 288 -11.24 -1.69 18.94
C ARG A 288 -12.65 -1.99 18.43
N ALA A 289 -13.61 -1.17 18.87
CA ALA A 289 -15.02 -1.27 18.49
C ALA A 289 -15.39 -0.44 17.24
N PHE A 290 -14.43 -0.09 16.36
CA PHE A 290 -14.75 0.64 15.13
C PHE A 290 -15.69 -0.21 14.28
N LYS A 291 -16.97 0.05 14.42
CA LYS A 291 -18.02 -0.57 13.61
C LYS A 291 -18.07 0.15 12.26
N ARG A 292 -18.52 -0.57 11.24
CA ARG A 292 -18.83 -0.01 9.92
C ARG A 292 -19.75 1.21 10.11
N PRO A 293 -19.47 2.39 9.51
CA PRO A 293 -20.35 3.55 9.56
C PRO A 293 -21.70 3.26 8.94
#